data_097dd94d94854966adeea790aa3b2938
#
_entry.id   097dd94d94854966adeea790aa3b2938
#
_cell.length_a   1.000
_cell.length_b   1.000
_cell.length_c   1.000
_cell.angle_alpha   90.00
_cell.angle_beta   90.00
_cell.angle_gamma   90.00
#
_symmetry.space_group_name_H-M   'P 1'
#
loop_
_entity.id
_entity.type
_entity.pdbx_description
1 polymer ?
#
loop_
_entity_poly.entity_id
_entity_poly.type
_entity_poly.pdbx_seq_one_letter_code
_entity_poly.pdbx_strand_id
1 'polypeptide(L)'
;MSSDTDELLARLEADAAAEKGDDGGEPEASGSKPSREDQKPDTGGVINRYQAGVLSDRYLEMVLADWKNTGLLLMQAPLLAAMAVSVWGNVDRATPTLYFVMVLSMFWVGCMNACREIVKERELFLRERMFNLDVGAYLFSKIRVLSLVAIVQVGLYTVICAKWIDVRVPIGWLGLILLATAISGTCLGLLISSAVKRSDYAVAWVPLVIIPQIIFSEFTIDADQFQGISEWLFRLMPARWPFESLLEFGQTSTHYLTAVSYVLPALVYSVLFLAVAYPILRMQRY
;
A
#
# COMPACT_ATOMS: atom_id res chain seq x y z
N MET A 1 37.93 -34.30 -47.24
CA MET A 1 37.27 -33.46 -46.24
C MET A 1 37.78 -32.02 -46.25
N SER A 2 38.40 -31.55 -47.33
CA SER A 2 38.81 -30.12 -47.43
C SER A 2 38.12 -29.39 -48.60
N SER A 3 37.45 -30.11 -49.48
CA SER A 3 36.81 -29.56 -50.69
C SER A 3 35.43 -28.89 -50.36
N ASP A 4 34.71 -29.39 -49.36
CA ASP A 4 33.37 -28.87 -49.02
C ASP A 4 33.39 -27.56 -48.21
N THR A 5 34.48 -27.33 -47.46
CA THR A 5 34.63 -26.09 -46.68
C THR A 5 35.05 -24.91 -47.56
N ASP A 6 35.80 -25.15 -48.63
CA ASP A 6 36.21 -24.11 -49.59
C ASP A 6 35.06 -23.68 -50.49
N GLU A 7 34.15 -24.61 -50.81
CA GLU A 7 32.91 -24.31 -51.59
C GLU A 7 31.88 -23.53 -50.78
N LEU A 8 31.78 -23.81 -49.44
CA LEU A 8 30.91 -23.06 -48.52
C LEU A 8 31.42 -21.63 -48.29
N LEU A 9 32.73 -21.45 -48.17
CA LEU A 9 33.32 -20.11 -48.03
C LEU A 9 33.12 -19.26 -49.29
N ALA A 10 33.27 -19.84 -50.47
CA ALA A 10 33.05 -19.15 -51.74
C ALA A 10 31.58 -18.72 -51.92
N ARG A 11 30.61 -19.50 -51.41
CA ARG A 11 29.18 -19.12 -51.44
C ARG A 11 28.88 -17.99 -50.46
N LEU A 12 29.45 -18.00 -49.26
CA LEU A 12 29.25 -16.91 -48.28
C LEU A 12 29.87 -15.58 -48.73
N GLU A 13 31.02 -15.65 -49.46
CA GLU A 13 31.61 -14.43 -50.02
C GLU A 13 30.83 -13.90 -51.25
N ALA A 14 30.17 -14.76 -52.01
CA ALA A 14 29.32 -14.37 -53.14
C ALA A 14 28.02 -13.71 -52.63
N ASP A 15 27.41 -14.24 -51.57
CA ASP A 15 26.20 -13.65 -50.94
C ASP A 15 26.50 -12.30 -50.29
N ALA A 16 27.66 -12.15 -49.65
CA ALA A 16 28.08 -10.87 -49.05
C ALA A 16 28.44 -9.80 -50.11
N ALA A 17 28.85 -10.22 -51.33
CA ALA A 17 29.08 -9.30 -52.43
C ALA A 17 27.79 -8.87 -53.15
N ALA A 18 26.76 -9.72 -53.15
CA ALA A 18 25.45 -9.41 -53.71
C ALA A 18 24.67 -8.40 -52.88
N GLU A 19 24.86 -8.41 -51.54
CA GLU A 19 24.20 -7.49 -50.61
C GLU A 19 24.78 -6.07 -50.64
N LYS A 20 25.94 -5.85 -51.25
CA LYS A 20 26.60 -4.55 -51.40
C LYS A 20 26.28 -3.79 -52.70
N GLY A 21 25.43 -4.31 -53.54
CA GLY A 21 25.23 -3.83 -54.93
C GLY A 21 23.89 -3.13 -55.21
N ASP A 22 23.05 -2.88 -54.21
CA ASP A 22 21.77 -2.17 -54.46
C ASP A 22 21.69 -0.88 -53.63
N ASP A 23 22.45 0.13 -54.06
CA ASP A 23 22.33 1.52 -53.60
C ASP A 23 21.79 2.35 -54.78
N GLY A 24 20.50 2.63 -54.71
CA GLY A 24 19.85 3.49 -55.73
C GLY A 24 18.38 3.67 -55.58
N GLY A 25 17.95 4.76 -54.89
CA GLY A 25 16.63 5.32 -55.12
C GLY A 25 15.78 5.60 -53.87
N GLU A 26 15.96 6.78 -53.30
CA GLU A 26 14.94 7.40 -52.44
C GLU A 26 13.63 7.65 -53.19
N PRO A 27 12.49 7.52 -52.52
CA PRO A 27 11.57 8.64 -52.53
C PRO A 27 11.24 9.14 -51.13
N GLU A 28 11.37 10.43 -50.95
CA GLU A 28 10.88 11.23 -49.82
C GLU A 28 9.42 10.94 -49.55
N ALA A 29 9.12 10.42 -48.36
CA ALA A 29 7.80 10.50 -47.77
C ALA A 29 7.95 11.07 -46.35
N SER A 30 7.74 12.37 -46.28
CA SER A 30 7.47 13.16 -45.08
C SER A 30 6.49 12.44 -44.14
N GLY A 31 7.00 11.87 -43.07
CA GLY A 31 6.25 11.31 -41.96
C GLY A 31 7.15 11.30 -40.73
N SER A 32 7.19 12.41 -40.01
CA SER A 32 7.96 12.55 -38.78
C SER A 32 7.54 11.50 -37.76
N LYS A 33 8.28 10.39 -37.69
CA LYS A 33 8.28 9.54 -36.50
C LYS A 33 8.84 10.39 -35.34
N PRO A 34 8.13 10.48 -34.21
CA PRO A 34 8.70 11.15 -33.05
C PRO A 34 9.99 10.41 -32.65
N SER A 35 11.09 11.14 -32.72
CA SER A 35 12.41 10.67 -32.30
C SER A 35 12.34 10.22 -30.85
N ARG A 36 12.86 9.02 -30.58
CA ARG A 36 12.99 8.40 -29.26
C ARG A 36 13.94 9.16 -28.30
N GLU A 37 14.45 10.32 -28.72
CA GLU A 37 15.46 11.09 -27.98
C GLU A 37 14.92 12.15 -27.02
N ASP A 38 13.61 12.44 -26.99
CA ASP A 38 13.08 13.54 -26.18
C ASP A 38 12.43 13.14 -24.85
N GLN A 39 12.54 11.88 -24.43
CA GLN A 39 12.16 11.50 -23.07
C GLN A 39 13.41 11.45 -22.16
N LYS A 40 14.04 12.62 -21.92
CA LYS A 40 14.86 12.79 -20.73
C LYS A 40 13.95 12.50 -19.52
N PRO A 41 14.32 11.53 -18.65
CA PRO A 41 13.55 11.34 -17.42
C PRO A 41 13.61 12.64 -16.63
N ASP A 42 12.42 13.14 -16.25
CA ASP A 42 12.27 14.32 -15.40
C ASP A 42 12.95 14.02 -14.05
N THR A 43 14.21 14.42 -13.92
CA THR A 43 15.06 14.17 -12.75
C THR A 43 14.91 15.26 -11.68
N GLY A 44 13.84 16.05 -11.74
CA GLY A 44 13.60 17.19 -10.85
C GLY A 44 12.74 16.92 -9.61
N GLY A 45 12.15 15.74 -9.46
CA GLY A 45 11.27 15.41 -8.35
C GLY A 45 11.84 14.31 -7.43
N VAL A 46 11.43 14.36 -6.15
CA VAL A 46 11.76 13.31 -5.16
C VAL A 46 11.23 11.91 -5.60
N ILE A 47 10.28 11.87 -6.52
CA ILE A 47 9.67 10.64 -7.06
C ILE A 47 9.60 10.75 -8.59
N ASN A 48 10.18 9.76 -9.27
CA ASN A 48 10.03 9.64 -10.73
C ASN A 48 8.61 9.14 -11.07
N ARG A 49 7.73 10.06 -11.49
CA ARG A 49 6.31 9.77 -11.76
C ARG A 49 6.09 8.74 -12.87
N TYR A 50 6.94 8.74 -13.89
CA TYR A 50 6.86 7.76 -14.97
C TYR A 50 7.16 6.35 -14.47
N GLN A 51 8.27 6.17 -13.73
CA GLN A 51 8.59 4.87 -13.11
C GLN A 51 7.49 4.44 -12.13
N ALA A 52 6.97 5.37 -11.32
CA ALA A 52 5.89 5.08 -10.38
C ALA A 52 4.62 4.58 -11.09
N GLY A 53 4.27 5.13 -12.25
CA GLY A 53 3.14 4.67 -13.06
C GLY A 53 3.35 3.23 -13.55
N VAL A 54 4.46 2.98 -14.25
CA VAL A 54 4.78 1.64 -14.79
C VAL A 54 4.87 0.58 -13.69
N LEU A 55 5.50 0.91 -12.56
CA LEU A 55 5.57 0.00 -11.41
C LEU A 55 4.19 -0.28 -10.79
N SER A 56 3.31 0.73 -10.73
CA SER A 56 1.95 0.57 -10.22
C SER A 56 1.12 -0.36 -11.10
N ASP A 57 1.19 -0.18 -12.42
CA ASP A 57 0.42 -0.98 -13.37
C ASP A 57 0.90 -2.44 -13.35
N ARG A 58 2.22 -2.67 -13.36
CA ARG A 58 2.81 -4.02 -13.18
C ARG A 58 2.37 -4.67 -11.86
N TYR A 59 2.39 -3.91 -10.77
CA TYR A 59 2.00 -4.44 -9.47
C TYR A 59 0.50 -4.73 -9.39
N LEU A 60 -0.33 -3.88 -9.99
CA LEU A 60 -1.77 -4.11 -10.07
C LEU A 60 -2.08 -5.39 -10.87
N GLU A 61 -1.42 -5.59 -12.01
CA GLU A 61 -1.57 -6.82 -12.79
C GLU A 61 -1.18 -8.07 -11.98
N MET A 62 -0.08 -8.01 -11.22
CA MET A 62 0.32 -9.12 -10.34
C MET A 62 -0.72 -9.42 -9.25
N VAL A 63 -1.29 -8.39 -8.63
CA VAL A 63 -2.34 -8.54 -7.60
C VAL A 63 -3.61 -9.15 -8.22
N LEU A 64 -4.01 -8.69 -9.41
CA LEU A 64 -5.19 -9.22 -10.10
C LEU A 64 -4.97 -10.65 -10.64
N ALA A 65 -3.76 -10.98 -11.08
CA ALA A 65 -3.42 -12.33 -11.56
C ALA A 65 -3.45 -13.37 -10.43
N ASP A 66 -3.05 -12.98 -9.20
CA ASP A 66 -3.13 -13.83 -8.00
C ASP A 66 -4.51 -13.70 -7.32
N TRP A 67 -5.57 -14.04 -8.09
CA TRP A 67 -6.95 -13.89 -7.63
C TRP A 67 -7.28 -14.68 -6.36
N LYS A 68 -6.59 -15.81 -6.10
CA LYS A 68 -6.81 -16.62 -4.89
C LYS A 68 -6.33 -15.90 -3.64
N ASN A 69 -5.12 -15.38 -3.67
CA ASN A 69 -4.56 -14.61 -2.55
C ASN A 69 -5.29 -13.28 -2.37
N THR A 70 -5.57 -12.57 -3.46
CA THR A 70 -6.33 -11.33 -3.46
C THR A 70 -7.75 -11.52 -2.95
N GLY A 71 -8.44 -12.60 -3.35
CA GLY A 71 -9.75 -12.95 -2.83
C GLY A 71 -9.74 -13.24 -1.34
N LEU A 72 -8.71 -13.93 -0.85
CA LEU A 72 -8.53 -14.22 0.57
C LEU A 72 -8.29 -12.93 1.39
N LEU A 73 -7.51 -12.00 0.85
CA LEU A 73 -7.31 -10.68 1.45
C LEU A 73 -8.62 -9.88 1.48
N LEU A 74 -9.37 -9.85 0.38
CA LEU A 74 -10.64 -9.14 0.32
C LEU A 74 -11.70 -9.71 1.26
N MET A 75 -11.70 -11.02 1.51
CA MET A 75 -12.64 -11.68 2.42
C MET A 75 -12.42 -11.34 3.90
N GLN A 76 -11.26 -10.82 4.29
CA GLN A 76 -11.00 -10.42 5.68
C GLN A 76 -11.99 -9.34 6.15
N ALA A 77 -12.25 -8.33 5.34
CA ALA A 77 -13.13 -7.23 5.71
C ALA A 77 -14.60 -7.66 5.92
N PRO A 78 -15.26 -8.39 4.99
CA PRO A 78 -16.59 -8.94 5.20
C PRO A 78 -16.68 -9.87 6.41
N LEU A 79 -15.64 -10.69 6.64
CA LEU A 79 -15.61 -11.59 7.79
C LEU A 79 -15.59 -10.82 9.12
N LEU A 80 -14.73 -9.81 9.24
CA LEU A 80 -14.66 -8.95 10.42
C LEU A 80 -15.96 -8.14 10.61
N ALA A 81 -16.57 -7.66 9.51
CA ALA A 81 -17.86 -7.00 9.56
C ALA A 81 -18.96 -7.94 10.05
N ALA A 82 -19.00 -9.19 9.56
CA ALA A 82 -19.96 -10.19 10.01
C ALA A 82 -19.79 -10.52 11.51
N MET A 83 -18.55 -10.60 11.99
CA MET A 83 -18.24 -10.76 13.42
C MET A 83 -18.74 -9.55 14.23
N ALA A 84 -18.50 -8.33 13.78
CA ALA A 84 -19.00 -7.12 14.43
C ALA A 84 -20.55 -7.10 14.47
N VAL A 85 -21.19 -7.42 13.36
CA VAL A 85 -22.65 -7.53 13.27
C VAL A 85 -23.22 -8.61 14.22
N SER A 86 -22.56 -9.75 14.37
CA SER A 86 -23.02 -10.80 15.26
C SER A 86 -23.07 -10.39 16.73
N VAL A 87 -22.21 -9.44 17.12
CA VAL A 87 -22.13 -8.93 18.50
C VAL A 87 -23.03 -7.71 18.69
N TRP A 88 -23.01 -6.76 17.75
CA TRP A 88 -23.70 -5.46 17.91
C TRP A 88 -24.96 -5.29 17.09
N GLY A 89 -25.31 -6.25 16.22
CA GLY A 89 -26.50 -6.14 15.37
C GLY A 89 -27.85 -6.06 16.10
N ASN A 90 -27.90 -6.52 17.35
CA ASN A 90 -29.10 -6.46 18.21
C ASN A 90 -28.95 -5.43 19.36
N VAL A 91 -27.93 -4.58 19.31
CA VAL A 91 -27.69 -3.55 20.33
C VAL A 91 -28.30 -2.23 19.86
N ASP A 92 -29.19 -1.65 20.64
CA ASP A 92 -29.95 -0.46 20.26
C ASP A 92 -29.11 0.79 20.00
N ARG A 93 -27.83 0.79 20.38
CA ARG A 93 -26.92 1.93 20.19
C ARG A 93 -25.48 1.46 19.97
N ALA A 94 -24.78 2.11 19.05
CA ALA A 94 -23.35 1.94 18.91
C ALA A 94 -22.61 2.30 20.21
N THR A 95 -21.77 1.40 20.67
CA THR A 95 -20.96 1.55 21.89
C THR A 95 -19.56 2.07 21.55
N PRO A 96 -18.85 2.74 22.47
CA PRO A 96 -17.43 3.09 22.28
C PRO A 96 -16.60 1.88 21.89
N THR A 97 -16.88 0.71 22.46
CA THR A 97 -16.23 -0.57 22.16
C THR A 97 -16.34 -0.95 20.68
N LEU A 98 -17.52 -0.75 20.07
CA LEU A 98 -17.72 -1.01 18.64
C LEU A 98 -16.80 -0.12 17.78
N TYR A 99 -16.77 1.18 18.07
CA TYR A 99 -15.91 2.11 17.33
C TYR A 99 -14.42 1.76 17.45
N PHE A 100 -13.99 1.35 18.64
CA PHE A 100 -12.63 0.89 18.86
C PHE A 100 -12.32 -0.37 18.03
N VAL A 101 -13.21 -1.36 18.04
CA VAL A 101 -13.08 -2.60 17.27
C VAL A 101 -13.06 -2.31 15.77
N MET A 102 -13.91 -1.39 15.27
CA MET A 102 -13.91 -0.99 13.86
C MET A 102 -12.57 -0.39 13.44
N VAL A 103 -12.03 0.54 14.22
CA VAL A 103 -10.73 1.19 13.96
C VAL A 103 -9.60 0.18 14.00
N LEU A 104 -9.54 -0.64 15.05
CA LEU A 104 -8.49 -1.64 15.21
C LEU A 104 -8.52 -2.69 14.10
N SER A 105 -9.72 -3.12 13.69
CA SER A 105 -9.91 -4.07 12.59
C SER A 105 -9.38 -3.52 11.27
N MET A 106 -9.69 -2.27 10.94
CA MET A 106 -9.22 -1.66 9.68
C MET A 106 -7.73 -1.35 9.71
N PHE A 107 -7.18 -0.97 10.86
CA PHE A 107 -5.74 -0.82 11.03
C PHE A 107 -5.01 -2.16 10.85
N TRP A 108 -5.54 -3.24 11.44
CA TRP A 108 -5.01 -4.59 11.26
C TRP A 108 -5.06 -5.02 9.80
N VAL A 109 -6.22 -4.92 9.15
CA VAL A 109 -6.40 -5.31 7.74
C VAL A 109 -5.38 -4.58 6.86
N GLY A 110 -5.23 -3.27 7.01
CA GLY A 110 -4.22 -2.50 6.29
C GLY A 110 -2.80 -3.01 6.52
N CYS A 111 -2.44 -3.26 7.78
CA CYS A 111 -1.11 -3.78 8.13
C CYS A 111 -0.86 -5.17 7.55
N MET A 112 -1.84 -6.08 7.64
CA MET A 112 -1.74 -7.44 7.10
C MET A 112 -1.61 -7.47 5.57
N ASN A 113 -2.33 -6.58 4.87
CA ASN A 113 -2.22 -6.47 3.41
C ASN A 113 -0.80 -6.11 2.96
N ALA A 114 -0.08 -5.31 3.75
CA ALA A 114 1.19 -4.72 3.36
C ALA A 114 2.43 -5.38 3.97
N CYS A 115 2.30 -6.08 5.10
CA CYS A 115 3.45 -6.55 5.87
C CYS A 115 4.37 -7.52 5.13
N ARG A 116 3.91 -8.18 4.06
CA ARG A 116 4.71 -9.11 3.25
C ARG A 116 5.12 -8.56 1.89
N GLU A 117 4.60 -7.40 1.48
CA GLU A 117 4.67 -6.94 0.08
C GLU A 117 6.06 -6.54 -0.40
N ILE A 118 6.92 -6.03 0.47
CA ILE A 118 8.30 -5.68 0.12
C ILE A 118 9.21 -6.89 0.32
N VAL A 119 9.06 -7.60 1.43
CA VAL A 119 9.95 -8.72 1.76
C VAL A 119 9.85 -9.88 0.79
N LYS A 120 8.65 -10.15 0.21
CA LYS A 120 8.46 -11.21 -0.79
C LYS A 120 9.16 -10.92 -2.12
N GLU A 121 9.34 -9.63 -2.46
CA GLU A 121 9.97 -9.16 -3.70
C GLU A 121 11.39 -8.63 -3.48
N ARG A 122 11.99 -8.88 -2.30
CA ARG A 122 13.25 -8.29 -1.90
C ARG A 122 14.39 -8.55 -2.90
N GLU A 123 14.51 -9.77 -3.41
CA GLU A 123 15.56 -10.12 -4.38
C GLU A 123 15.35 -9.38 -5.71
N LEU A 124 14.10 -9.28 -6.16
CA LEU A 124 13.75 -8.52 -7.35
C LEU A 124 14.04 -7.03 -7.17
N PHE A 125 13.64 -6.45 -6.04
CA PHE A 125 13.91 -5.07 -5.68
C PHE A 125 15.41 -4.74 -5.69
N LEU A 126 16.25 -5.59 -5.07
CA LEU A 126 17.70 -5.40 -5.03
C LEU A 126 18.31 -5.47 -6.42
N ARG A 127 17.85 -6.37 -7.28
CA ARG A 127 18.28 -6.48 -8.67
C ARG A 127 17.88 -5.26 -9.51
N GLU A 128 16.62 -4.85 -9.45
CA GLU A 128 16.12 -3.67 -10.18
C GLU A 128 16.80 -2.38 -9.73
N ARG A 129 17.20 -2.31 -8.47
CA ARG A 129 17.92 -1.17 -7.92
C ARG A 129 19.32 -0.99 -8.55
N MET A 130 19.97 -2.06 -8.98
CA MET A 130 21.22 -1.96 -9.75
C MET A 130 21.01 -1.29 -11.11
N PHE A 131 19.80 -1.33 -11.65
CA PHE A 131 19.40 -0.69 -12.89
C PHE A 131 18.68 0.66 -12.68
N ASN A 132 19.05 1.38 -11.61
CA ASN A 132 18.58 2.75 -11.33
C ASN A 132 17.09 2.87 -10.94
N LEU A 133 16.54 1.86 -10.22
CA LEU A 133 15.19 1.96 -9.65
C LEU A 133 15.12 3.06 -8.58
N ASP A 134 14.18 4.00 -8.73
CA ASP A 134 13.87 4.98 -7.70
C ASP A 134 13.07 4.35 -6.56
N VAL A 135 13.63 4.40 -5.33
CA VAL A 135 13.00 3.86 -4.11
C VAL A 135 11.69 4.57 -3.80
N GLY A 136 11.60 5.88 -4.08
CA GLY A 136 10.38 6.65 -3.89
C GLY A 136 9.26 6.19 -4.83
N ALA A 137 9.57 5.99 -6.11
CA ALA A 137 8.64 5.47 -7.10
C ALA A 137 8.15 4.05 -6.75
N TYR A 138 9.05 3.20 -6.24
CA TYR A 138 8.72 1.85 -5.78
C TYR A 138 7.74 1.88 -4.60
N LEU A 139 8.03 2.65 -3.53
CA LEU A 139 7.12 2.77 -2.38
C LEU A 139 5.78 3.35 -2.79
N PHE A 140 5.77 4.39 -3.63
CA PHE A 140 4.54 5.00 -4.11
C PHE A 140 3.68 4.01 -4.90
N SER A 141 4.28 3.17 -5.75
CA SER A 141 3.55 2.13 -6.49
C SER A 141 2.85 1.13 -5.56
N LYS A 142 3.55 0.69 -4.49
CA LYS A 142 2.98 -0.22 -3.48
C LYS A 142 1.81 0.42 -2.74
N ILE A 143 1.98 1.67 -2.26
CA ILE A 143 0.91 2.37 -1.55
C ILE A 143 -0.31 2.57 -2.44
N ARG A 144 -0.12 3.01 -3.69
CA ARG A 144 -1.22 3.25 -4.63
C ARG A 144 -2.09 2.02 -4.81
N VAL A 145 -1.50 0.86 -5.09
CA VAL A 145 -2.26 -0.38 -5.34
C VAL A 145 -2.89 -0.92 -4.05
N LEU A 146 -2.14 -0.92 -2.94
CA LEU A 146 -2.68 -1.36 -1.65
C LEU A 146 -3.80 -0.45 -1.14
N SER A 147 -3.75 0.85 -1.44
CA SER A 147 -4.85 1.79 -1.14
C SER A 147 -6.10 1.46 -1.94
N LEU A 148 -5.99 1.02 -3.21
CA LEU A 148 -7.14 0.56 -3.98
C LEU A 148 -7.78 -0.69 -3.35
N VAL A 149 -6.98 -1.63 -2.89
CA VAL A 149 -7.47 -2.81 -2.15
C VAL A 149 -8.16 -2.38 -0.85
N ALA A 150 -7.54 -1.44 -0.10
CA ALA A 150 -8.11 -0.91 1.14
C ALA A 150 -9.45 -0.19 0.90
N ILE A 151 -9.60 0.57 -0.19
CA ILE A 151 -10.88 1.22 -0.54
C ILE A 151 -12.00 0.18 -0.70
N VAL A 152 -11.74 -0.92 -1.40
CA VAL A 152 -12.72 -2.00 -1.58
C VAL A 152 -13.06 -2.66 -0.23
N GLN A 153 -12.05 -2.99 0.57
CA GLN A 153 -12.23 -3.63 1.87
C GLN A 153 -13.00 -2.75 2.84
N VAL A 154 -12.60 -1.48 2.99
CA VAL A 154 -13.28 -0.51 3.85
C VAL A 154 -14.70 -0.24 3.37
N GLY A 155 -14.91 -0.14 2.06
CA GLY A 155 -16.23 0.03 1.48
C GLY A 155 -17.16 -1.13 1.84
N LEU A 156 -16.72 -2.38 1.65
CA LEU A 156 -17.47 -3.59 2.03
C LEU A 156 -17.76 -3.62 3.53
N TYR A 157 -16.74 -3.38 4.36
CA TYR A 157 -16.87 -3.35 5.82
C TYR A 157 -17.88 -2.31 6.28
N THR A 158 -17.74 -1.08 5.79
CA THR A 158 -18.60 0.06 6.17
C THR A 158 -20.05 -0.17 5.76
N VAL A 159 -20.29 -0.66 4.55
CA VAL A 159 -21.64 -0.94 4.05
C VAL A 159 -22.31 -2.05 4.87
N ILE A 160 -21.60 -3.14 5.17
CA ILE A 160 -22.13 -4.23 5.98
C ILE A 160 -22.45 -3.71 7.40
N CYS A 161 -21.53 -3.02 8.07
CA CYS A 161 -21.75 -2.52 9.42
C CYS A 161 -22.91 -1.49 9.45
N ALA A 162 -22.94 -0.53 8.54
CA ALA A 162 -23.99 0.50 8.50
C ALA A 162 -25.39 -0.06 8.19
N LYS A 163 -25.47 -1.22 7.52
CA LYS A 163 -26.76 -1.86 7.23
C LYS A 163 -27.36 -2.60 8.42
N TRP A 164 -26.53 -3.17 9.28
CA TRP A 164 -26.95 -4.11 10.32
C TRP A 164 -26.74 -3.57 11.75
N ILE A 165 -26.01 -2.49 11.90
CA ILE A 165 -25.71 -1.87 13.20
C ILE A 165 -26.17 -0.43 13.16
N ASP A 166 -26.84 0.04 14.21
CA ASP A 166 -27.24 1.45 14.37
C ASP A 166 -26.00 2.31 14.69
N VAL A 167 -25.24 2.66 13.65
CA VAL A 167 -24.05 3.53 13.75
C VAL A 167 -24.49 4.97 13.56
N ARG A 168 -24.28 5.83 14.57
CA ARG A 168 -24.67 7.25 14.52
C ARG A 168 -23.81 8.12 13.60
N VAL A 169 -22.66 7.62 13.18
CA VAL A 169 -21.73 8.33 12.27
C VAL A 169 -22.28 8.25 10.85
N PRO A 170 -22.36 9.37 10.12
CA PRO A 170 -22.74 9.34 8.71
C PRO A 170 -21.81 8.40 7.92
N ILE A 171 -22.39 7.55 7.06
CA ILE A 171 -21.68 6.45 6.38
C ILE A 171 -20.44 6.94 5.59
N GLY A 172 -20.52 8.13 5.01
CA GLY A 172 -19.39 8.73 4.27
C GLY A 172 -18.21 9.07 5.19
N TRP A 173 -18.50 9.64 6.38
CA TRP A 173 -17.47 9.95 7.37
C TRP A 173 -16.90 8.70 8.02
N LEU A 174 -17.75 7.72 8.33
CA LEU A 174 -17.31 6.42 8.82
C LEU A 174 -16.33 5.78 7.85
N GLY A 175 -16.68 5.70 6.56
CA GLY A 175 -15.81 5.17 5.54
C GLY A 175 -14.50 5.94 5.39
N LEU A 176 -14.54 7.27 5.45
CA LEU A 176 -13.34 8.11 5.34
C LEU A 176 -12.37 7.89 6.51
N ILE A 177 -12.89 7.86 7.74
CA ILE A 177 -12.07 7.64 8.95
C ILE A 177 -11.44 6.24 8.92
N LEU A 178 -12.25 5.22 8.60
CA LEU A 178 -11.77 3.84 8.50
C LEU A 178 -10.76 3.66 7.35
N LEU A 179 -10.93 4.38 6.23
CA LEU A 179 -9.99 4.36 5.13
C LEU A 179 -8.64 5.00 5.52
N ALA A 180 -8.65 6.16 6.16
CA ALA A 180 -7.44 6.79 6.68
C ALA A 180 -6.71 5.86 7.66
N THR A 181 -7.47 5.16 8.51
CA THR A 181 -6.95 4.15 9.44
C THR A 181 -6.31 2.97 8.70
N ALA A 182 -6.98 2.41 7.69
CA ALA A 182 -6.46 1.31 6.89
C ALA A 182 -5.19 1.70 6.12
N ILE A 183 -5.13 2.92 5.58
CA ILE A 183 -3.93 3.46 4.92
C ILE A 183 -2.78 3.60 5.92
N SER A 184 -3.04 4.09 7.14
CA SER A 184 -2.03 4.18 8.19
C SER A 184 -1.49 2.79 8.57
N GLY A 185 -2.37 1.79 8.72
CA GLY A 185 -2.00 0.39 8.90
C GLY A 185 -1.17 -0.16 7.74
N THR A 186 -1.56 0.14 6.50
CA THR A 186 -0.80 -0.24 5.29
C THR A 186 0.62 0.33 5.30
N CYS A 187 0.78 1.61 5.63
CA CYS A 187 2.09 2.25 5.71
C CYS A 187 2.97 1.63 6.81
N LEU A 188 2.38 1.28 7.96
CA LEU A 188 3.07 0.53 9.00
C LEU A 188 3.46 -0.88 8.53
N GLY A 189 2.57 -1.58 7.83
CA GLY A 189 2.87 -2.89 7.23
C GLY A 189 4.03 -2.83 6.23
N LEU A 190 4.07 -1.80 5.38
CA LEU A 190 5.21 -1.56 4.47
C LEU A 190 6.51 -1.28 5.24
N LEU A 191 6.45 -0.52 6.35
CA LEU A 191 7.60 -0.30 7.22
C LEU A 191 8.12 -1.62 7.80
N ILE A 192 7.25 -2.46 8.36
CA ILE A 192 7.61 -3.78 8.87
C ILE A 192 8.25 -4.61 7.76
N SER A 193 7.60 -4.66 6.58
CA SER A 193 8.07 -5.41 5.41
C SER A 193 9.44 -4.96 4.93
N SER A 194 9.75 -3.66 5.03
CA SER A 194 11.06 -3.11 4.68
C SER A 194 12.16 -3.48 5.66
N ALA A 195 11.81 -3.65 6.95
CA ALA A 195 12.78 -3.88 8.02
C ALA A 195 13.18 -5.36 8.18
N VAL A 196 12.31 -6.30 7.77
CA VAL A 196 12.56 -7.74 7.96
C VAL A 196 13.13 -8.41 6.72
N LYS A 197 13.78 -9.57 6.92
CA LYS A 197 14.42 -10.33 5.83
C LYS A 197 13.57 -11.52 5.33
N ARG A 198 12.59 -11.96 6.10
CA ARG A 198 11.75 -13.13 5.80
C ARG A 198 10.29 -12.80 6.03
N SER A 199 9.42 -13.30 5.17
CA SER A 199 7.96 -13.08 5.23
C SER A 199 7.34 -13.57 6.53
N ASP A 200 7.84 -14.67 7.10
CA ASP A 200 7.31 -15.23 8.34
C ASP A 200 7.50 -14.27 9.53
N TYR A 201 8.67 -13.60 9.58
CA TYR A 201 8.93 -12.58 10.61
C TYR A 201 8.05 -11.36 10.42
N ALA A 202 7.78 -10.97 9.17
CA ALA A 202 6.89 -9.84 8.90
C ALA A 202 5.50 -10.04 9.52
N VAL A 203 4.92 -11.22 9.35
CA VAL A 203 3.62 -11.57 9.93
C VAL A 203 3.67 -11.63 11.45
N ALA A 204 4.76 -12.16 12.03
CA ALA A 204 4.91 -12.25 13.48
C ALA A 204 5.03 -10.86 14.15
N TRP A 205 5.54 -9.84 13.46
CA TRP A 205 5.61 -8.48 13.97
C TRP A 205 4.25 -7.77 14.05
N VAL A 206 3.26 -8.17 13.24
CA VAL A 206 1.96 -7.50 13.21
C VAL A 206 1.25 -7.55 14.56
N PRO A 207 1.05 -8.72 15.21
CA PRO A 207 0.47 -8.77 16.56
C PRO A 207 1.28 -7.95 17.58
N LEU A 208 2.61 -7.98 17.50
CA LEU A 208 3.47 -7.24 18.42
C LEU A 208 3.26 -5.73 18.37
N VAL A 209 2.85 -5.20 17.22
CA VAL A 209 2.53 -3.76 17.05
C VAL A 209 1.06 -3.45 17.36
N ILE A 210 0.16 -4.41 17.15
CA ILE A 210 -1.27 -4.24 17.41
C ILE A 210 -1.58 -4.32 18.92
N ILE A 211 -0.95 -5.24 19.65
CA ILE A 211 -1.20 -5.43 21.09
C ILE A 211 -0.98 -4.14 21.91
N PRO A 212 0.11 -3.38 21.72
CA PRO A 212 0.27 -2.10 22.42
C PRO A 212 -0.86 -1.11 22.15
N GLN A 213 -1.43 -1.09 20.96
CA GLN A 213 -2.58 -0.21 20.64
C GLN A 213 -3.84 -0.58 21.41
N ILE A 214 -4.01 -1.84 21.78
CA ILE A 214 -5.10 -2.29 22.66
C ILE A 214 -4.81 -1.88 24.11
N ILE A 215 -3.59 -2.16 24.57
CA ILE A 215 -3.18 -1.89 25.97
C ILE A 215 -3.22 -0.40 26.29
N PHE A 216 -2.66 0.43 25.39
CA PHE A 216 -2.61 1.88 25.52
C PHE A 216 -3.78 2.55 24.80
N SER A 217 -5.02 2.16 25.11
CA SER A 217 -6.25 2.76 24.58
C SER A 217 -7.20 3.13 25.70
N GLU A 218 -8.06 4.13 25.47
CA GLU A 218 -9.16 4.50 26.39
C GLU A 218 -10.18 3.36 26.57
N PHE A 219 -10.14 2.36 25.71
CA PHE A 219 -10.91 1.15 25.87
C PHE A 219 -10.48 0.31 27.09
N THR A 220 -9.18 0.33 27.41
CA THR A 220 -8.60 -0.48 28.49
C THR A 220 -8.62 0.25 29.82
N ILE A 221 -8.26 1.53 29.82
CA ILE A 221 -8.12 2.38 31.03
C ILE A 221 -8.52 3.81 30.63
N ASP A 222 -9.24 4.51 31.51
CA ASP A 222 -9.61 5.91 31.30
C ASP A 222 -8.36 6.77 31.06
N ALA A 223 -8.45 7.74 30.14
CA ALA A 223 -7.33 8.60 29.73
C ALA A 223 -6.62 9.28 30.92
N ASP A 224 -7.39 9.65 31.96
CA ASP A 224 -6.90 10.35 33.16
C ASP A 224 -5.99 9.48 34.04
N GLN A 225 -6.01 8.16 33.87
CA GLN A 225 -5.26 7.22 34.67
C GLN A 225 -3.87 6.94 34.08
N PHE A 226 -3.61 7.33 32.82
CA PHE A 226 -2.27 7.22 32.23
C PHE A 226 -1.34 8.30 32.81
N GLN A 227 -0.20 7.88 33.39
CA GLN A 227 0.78 8.78 34.00
C GLN A 227 2.20 8.48 33.53
N GLY A 228 3.02 9.53 33.36
CA GLY A 228 4.41 9.40 33.00
C GLY A 228 4.65 8.76 31.62
N ILE A 229 5.38 7.64 31.58
CA ILE A 229 5.73 6.95 30.33
C ILE A 229 4.47 6.38 29.63
N SER A 230 3.49 5.88 30.39
CA SER A 230 2.26 5.32 29.83
C SER A 230 1.41 6.37 29.12
N GLU A 231 1.36 7.61 29.64
CA GLU A 231 0.71 8.73 28.97
C GLU A 231 1.34 9.08 27.62
N TRP A 232 2.68 9.04 27.58
CA TRP A 232 3.41 9.27 26.34
C TRP A 232 3.13 8.20 25.29
N LEU A 233 3.15 6.93 25.70
CA LEU A 233 2.82 5.80 24.81
C LEU A 233 1.37 5.87 24.35
N PHE A 234 0.42 6.18 25.23
CA PHE A 234 -0.97 6.38 24.88
C PHE A 234 -1.17 7.44 23.80
N ARG A 235 -0.50 8.60 23.93
CA ARG A 235 -0.55 9.67 22.91
C ARG A 235 0.09 9.27 21.58
N LEU A 236 1.03 8.33 21.60
CA LEU A 236 1.76 7.87 20.42
C LEU A 236 1.00 6.80 19.63
N MET A 237 -0.12 6.25 20.14
CA MET A 237 -0.85 5.17 19.47
C MET A 237 -1.63 5.68 18.25
N PRO A 238 -1.35 5.17 17.02
CA PRO A 238 -2.02 5.62 15.81
C PRO A 238 -3.54 5.38 15.80
N ALA A 239 -4.02 4.28 16.40
CA ALA A 239 -5.43 3.92 16.41
C ALA A 239 -6.29 4.82 17.33
N ARG A 240 -5.68 5.53 18.26
CA ARG A 240 -6.35 6.45 19.17
C ARG A 240 -7.13 7.54 18.42
N TRP A 241 -6.46 8.21 17.50
CA TRP A 241 -7.00 9.39 16.83
C TRP A 241 -8.26 9.11 15.97
N PRO A 242 -8.27 8.07 15.11
CA PRO A 242 -9.50 7.67 14.43
C PRO A 242 -10.61 7.23 15.39
N PHE A 243 -10.26 6.63 16.52
CA PHE A 243 -11.22 6.24 17.54
C PHE A 243 -11.89 7.47 18.19
N GLU A 244 -11.10 8.46 18.62
CA GLU A 244 -11.63 9.73 19.16
C GLU A 244 -12.50 10.45 18.13
N SER A 245 -12.11 10.43 16.84
CA SER A 245 -12.94 10.98 15.76
C SER A 245 -14.33 10.32 15.71
N LEU A 246 -14.40 8.99 15.79
CA LEU A 246 -15.68 8.27 15.78
C LEU A 246 -16.52 8.54 17.03
N LEU A 247 -15.89 8.68 18.19
CA LEU A 247 -16.58 9.04 19.44
C LEU A 247 -17.20 10.43 19.34
N GLU A 248 -16.49 11.41 18.83
CA GLU A 248 -16.98 12.78 18.64
C GLU A 248 -18.19 12.83 17.70
N PHE A 249 -18.16 12.08 16.59
CA PHE A 249 -19.33 11.94 15.71
C PHE A 249 -20.52 11.25 16.39
N GLY A 250 -20.28 10.39 17.34
CA GLY A 250 -21.32 9.69 18.12
C GLY A 250 -22.04 10.57 19.13
N GLN A 251 -21.53 11.77 19.46
CA GLN A 251 -22.12 12.69 20.41
C GLN A 251 -23.33 13.45 19.83
N THR A 252 -24.21 13.92 20.71
CA THR A 252 -25.46 14.62 20.32
C THR A 252 -25.17 16.00 19.67
N SER A 253 -24.10 16.65 20.09
CA SER A 253 -23.62 17.92 19.52
C SER A 253 -22.30 17.69 18.77
N THR A 254 -22.39 17.23 17.53
CA THR A 254 -21.21 16.93 16.73
C THR A 254 -20.52 18.19 16.24
N HIS A 255 -19.28 18.39 16.62
CA HIS A 255 -18.40 19.40 16.07
C HIS A 255 -17.62 18.81 14.89
N TYR A 256 -18.15 18.90 13.67
CA TYR A 256 -17.56 18.29 12.47
C TYR A 256 -16.09 18.68 12.25
N LEU A 257 -15.72 19.95 12.51
CA LEU A 257 -14.34 20.40 12.37
C LEU A 257 -13.39 19.70 13.34
N THR A 258 -13.83 19.49 14.60
CA THR A 258 -13.05 18.79 15.61
C THR A 258 -12.92 17.31 15.26
N ALA A 259 -14.01 16.66 14.87
CA ALA A 259 -13.99 15.26 14.47
C ALA A 259 -13.07 15.02 13.26
N VAL A 260 -13.10 15.91 12.26
CA VAL A 260 -12.22 15.83 11.09
C VAL A 260 -10.76 16.08 11.44
N SER A 261 -10.47 16.98 12.40
CA SER A 261 -9.10 17.26 12.82
C SER A 261 -8.41 16.04 13.43
N TYR A 262 -9.14 15.11 14.03
CA TYR A 262 -8.61 13.84 14.54
C TYR A 262 -8.22 12.83 13.44
N VAL A 263 -8.67 13.02 12.19
CA VAL A 263 -8.22 12.20 11.06
C VAL A 263 -6.81 12.58 10.58
N LEU A 264 -6.45 13.86 10.74
CA LEU A 264 -5.15 14.37 10.30
C LEU A 264 -3.96 13.62 10.91
N PRO A 265 -3.93 13.29 12.22
CA PRO A 265 -2.86 12.49 12.80
C PRO A 265 -2.68 11.12 12.14
N ALA A 266 -3.75 10.43 11.72
CA ALA A 266 -3.63 9.16 11.01
C ALA A 266 -2.86 9.30 9.69
N LEU A 267 -3.07 10.41 8.97
CA LEU A 267 -2.31 10.72 7.75
C LEU A 267 -0.86 11.09 8.08
N VAL A 268 -0.62 11.83 9.16
CA VAL A 268 0.74 12.14 9.64
C VAL A 268 1.50 10.87 9.98
N TYR A 269 0.88 9.90 10.67
CA TYR A 269 1.50 8.59 10.93
C TYR A 269 1.81 7.84 9.65
N SER A 270 0.93 7.90 8.64
CA SER A 270 1.18 7.29 7.34
C SER A 270 2.45 7.83 6.69
N VAL A 271 2.61 9.16 6.68
CA VAL A 271 3.81 9.83 6.16
C VAL A 271 5.04 9.48 7.00
N LEU A 272 4.93 9.45 8.32
CA LEU A 272 6.02 9.11 9.23
C LEU A 272 6.53 7.68 8.99
N PHE A 273 5.63 6.69 8.88
CA PHE A 273 6.00 5.30 8.62
C PHE A 273 6.72 5.16 7.27
N LEU A 274 6.30 5.88 6.25
CA LEU A 274 6.95 5.89 4.95
C LEU A 274 8.30 6.61 4.97
N ALA A 275 8.39 7.73 5.71
CA ALA A 275 9.63 8.46 5.90
C ALA A 275 10.70 7.62 6.60
N VAL A 276 10.29 6.67 7.47
CA VAL A 276 11.19 5.69 8.10
C VAL A 276 11.48 4.51 7.17
N ALA A 277 10.50 4.03 6.42
CA ALA A 277 10.68 2.91 5.47
C ALA A 277 11.65 3.27 4.31
N TYR A 278 11.60 4.51 3.84
CA TYR A 278 12.42 4.98 2.73
C TYR A 278 13.93 4.84 2.98
N PRO A 279 14.53 5.39 4.06
CA PRO A 279 15.95 5.21 4.34
C PRO A 279 16.32 3.74 4.60
N ILE A 280 15.47 2.94 5.23
CA ILE A 280 15.71 1.51 5.42
C ILE A 280 15.92 0.83 4.08
N LEU A 281 15.04 1.05 3.11
CA LEU A 281 15.17 0.51 1.76
C LEU A 281 16.38 1.08 1.03
N ARG A 282 16.67 2.36 1.22
CA ARG A 282 17.84 3.00 0.61
C ARG A 282 19.17 2.46 1.14
N MET A 283 19.21 2.05 2.40
CA MET A 283 20.42 1.48 3.03
C MET A 283 20.65 0.00 2.69
N GLN A 284 19.63 -0.72 2.20
CA GLN A 284 19.79 -2.11 1.77
C GLN A 284 20.65 -2.15 0.50
N ARG A 285 21.90 -2.56 0.68
CA ARG A 285 22.86 -2.86 -0.39
C ARG A 285 23.17 -4.35 -0.32
N TYR A 286 23.70 -4.90 -1.45
CA TYR A 286 24.24 -6.26 -1.45
C TYR A 286 25.34 -6.42 -0.44
#